data_7f2d76a6d83fe62a52e211445db5449f
#
_entry.id   7f2d76a6d83fe62a52e211445db5449f
#
_cell.length_a   1.000
_cell.length_b   1.000
_cell.length_c   1.000
_cell.angle_alpha   90.00
_cell.angle_beta   90.00
_cell.angle_gamma   90.00
#
_symmetry.space_group_name_H-M   'P 1'
#
loop_
_entity.id
_entity.type
_entity.pdbx_description
1 polymer ?
#
loop_
_entity_poly.entity_id
_entity_poly.type
_entity_poly.pdbx_seq_one_letter_code
_entity_poly.pdbx_strand_id
1 'polypeptide(L)'
;MKSLKGTKTEKNLLEAFAGESMARNKYTWFGIVARKAGYDQIAELFEKTANNEKAHAYMWFKELDQLGDTAANLLAAAEGENHEWTDMYVKMAQEAEEEGFPEKKKKMRGV
;
A
#
# COMPACT_ATOMS: atom_id res chain seq x y z
N MET A 1 -16.38 1.15 25.24
CA MET A 1 -15.93 1.82 24.00
C MET A 1 -16.66 1.26 22.79
N LYS A 2 -16.97 2.13 21.87
CA LYS A 2 -17.66 1.74 20.66
C LYS A 2 -16.72 0.99 19.72
N SER A 3 -17.14 -0.16 19.20
CA SER A 3 -16.35 -0.91 18.23
C SER A 3 -16.41 -0.27 16.85
N LEU A 4 -15.28 -0.26 16.14
CA LEU A 4 -15.21 0.19 14.74
C LEU A 4 -15.79 -0.84 13.78
N LYS A 5 -15.82 -2.11 14.17
CA LYS A 5 -16.13 -3.21 13.27
C LYS A 5 -17.47 -3.02 12.54
N GLY A 6 -17.41 -3.07 11.20
CA GLY A 6 -18.58 -2.96 10.34
C GLY A 6 -19.11 -1.55 10.16
N THR A 7 -18.46 -0.53 10.71
CA THR A 7 -18.93 0.86 10.61
C THR A 7 -18.45 1.55 9.34
N LYS A 8 -19.10 2.63 8.96
CA LYS A 8 -18.63 3.51 7.88
C LYS A 8 -17.30 4.16 8.24
N THR A 9 -17.09 4.43 9.54
CA THR A 9 -15.84 5.00 10.02
C THR A 9 -14.67 4.05 9.76
N GLU A 10 -14.84 2.77 10.02
CA GLU A 10 -13.82 1.76 9.70
C GLU A 10 -13.50 1.76 8.22
N LYS A 11 -14.53 1.74 7.37
CA LYS A 11 -14.35 1.79 5.91
C LYS A 11 -13.60 3.04 5.48
N ASN A 12 -13.95 4.20 6.05
CA ASN A 12 -13.32 5.47 5.72
C ASN A 12 -11.85 5.49 6.15
N LEU A 13 -11.53 4.92 7.32
CA LEU A 13 -10.15 4.81 7.79
C LEU A 13 -9.31 3.92 6.87
N LEU A 14 -9.88 2.81 6.40
CA LEU A 14 -9.21 1.92 5.45
C LEU A 14 -8.96 2.63 4.12
N GLU A 15 -9.93 3.37 3.60
CA GLU A 15 -9.76 4.16 2.38
C GLU A 15 -8.69 5.24 2.54
N ALA A 16 -8.71 5.95 3.66
CA ALA A 16 -7.73 6.99 3.95
C ALA A 16 -6.32 6.41 4.04
N PHE A 17 -6.17 5.30 4.77
CA PHE A 17 -4.90 4.61 4.89
C PHE A 17 -4.39 4.14 3.51
N ALA A 18 -5.24 3.51 2.73
CA ALA A 18 -4.88 3.03 1.39
C ALA A 18 -4.50 4.17 0.47
N GLY A 19 -5.28 5.25 0.45
CA GLY A 19 -5.03 6.41 -0.41
C GLY A 19 -3.71 7.09 -0.10
N GLU A 20 -3.42 7.32 1.17
CA GLU A 20 -2.17 7.96 1.58
C GLU A 20 -0.97 7.05 1.39
N SER A 21 -1.13 5.74 1.60
CA SER A 21 -0.07 4.76 1.32
C SER A 21 0.29 4.73 -0.16
N MET A 22 -0.71 4.77 -1.05
CA MET A 22 -0.48 4.85 -2.49
C MET A 22 0.20 6.16 -2.88
N ALA A 23 -0.26 7.29 -2.34
CA ALA A 23 0.32 8.60 -2.61
C ALA A 23 1.78 8.65 -2.17
N ARG A 24 2.08 8.11 -0.98
CA ARG A 24 3.44 8.04 -0.46
C ARG A 24 4.38 7.34 -1.44
N ASN A 25 3.97 6.20 -1.97
CA ASN A 25 4.80 5.46 -2.91
C ASN A 25 4.92 6.18 -4.25
N LYS A 26 3.81 6.67 -4.80
CA LYS A 26 3.82 7.41 -6.06
C LYS A 26 4.75 8.62 -6.00
N TYR A 27 4.68 9.39 -4.94
CA TYR A 27 5.50 10.61 -4.80
C TYR A 27 6.97 10.28 -4.65
N THR A 28 7.31 9.18 -3.98
CA THR A 28 8.69 8.70 -3.94
C THR A 28 9.20 8.42 -5.36
N TRP A 29 8.42 7.73 -6.16
CA TRP A 29 8.82 7.43 -7.56
C TRP A 29 8.82 8.66 -8.45
N PHE A 30 7.87 9.57 -8.28
CA PHE A 30 7.86 10.85 -9.01
C PHE A 30 9.11 11.65 -8.68
N GLY A 31 9.54 11.64 -7.43
CA GLY A 31 10.79 12.28 -7.01
C GLY A 31 12.01 11.70 -7.69
N ILE A 32 12.06 10.37 -7.84
CA ILE A 32 13.16 9.70 -8.54
C ILE A 32 13.24 10.15 -9.98
N VAL A 33 12.11 10.20 -10.68
CA VAL A 33 12.05 10.66 -12.08
C VAL A 33 12.49 12.11 -12.19
N ALA A 34 12.01 12.98 -11.32
CA ALA A 34 12.38 14.39 -11.30
C ALA A 34 13.88 14.58 -11.07
N ARG A 35 14.48 13.83 -10.15
CA ARG A 35 15.89 13.92 -9.84
C ARG A 35 16.76 13.47 -11.01
N LYS A 36 16.38 12.38 -11.67
CA LYS A 36 17.09 11.90 -12.86
C LYS A 36 17.02 12.89 -14.02
N ALA A 37 15.95 13.66 -14.09
CA ALA A 37 15.77 14.69 -15.11
C ALA A 37 16.44 16.03 -14.74
N GLY A 38 17.07 16.10 -13.57
CA GLY A 38 17.78 17.31 -13.12
C GLY A 38 16.92 18.34 -12.40
N TYR A 39 15.66 18.00 -12.07
CA TYR A 39 14.75 18.89 -11.36
C TYR A 39 14.85 18.65 -9.84
N ASP A 40 15.95 19.07 -9.24
CA ASP A 40 16.24 18.76 -7.84
C ASP A 40 15.22 19.36 -6.86
N GLN A 41 14.78 20.60 -7.10
CA GLN A 41 13.78 21.24 -6.22
C GLN A 41 12.43 20.52 -6.27
N ILE A 42 12.03 20.09 -7.47
CA ILE A 42 10.79 19.32 -7.66
C ILE A 42 10.92 17.96 -6.97
N ALA A 43 12.08 17.30 -7.12
CA ALA A 43 12.36 16.04 -6.45
C ALA A 43 12.25 16.16 -4.93
N GLU A 44 12.84 17.21 -4.35
CA GLU A 44 12.74 17.49 -2.91
C GLU A 44 11.31 17.69 -2.45
N LEU A 45 10.50 18.41 -3.25
CA LEU A 45 9.09 18.62 -2.96
C LEU A 45 8.34 17.28 -2.90
N PHE A 46 8.55 16.41 -3.88
CA PHE A 46 7.94 15.08 -3.88
C PHE A 46 8.39 14.22 -2.70
N GLU A 47 9.69 14.23 -2.38
CA GLU A 47 10.24 13.48 -1.25
C GLU A 47 9.64 13.94 0.08
N LYS A 48 9.54 15.24 0.27
CA LYS A 48 8.94 15.84 1.46
C LYS A 48 7.46 15.49 1.57
N THR A 49 6.73 15.58 0.47
CA THR A 49 5.30 15.25 0.42
C THR A 49 5.10 13.75 0.68
N ALA A 50 5.95 12.89 0.12
CA ALA A 50 5.91 11.46 0.38
C ALA A 50 6.06 11.15 1.89
N ASN A 51 6.97 11.84 2.58
CA ASN A 51 7.15 11.68 4.02
C ASN A 51 5.93 12.14 4.81
N ASN A 52 5.27 13.22 4.38
CA ASN A 52 4.03 13.67 4.99
C ASN A 52 2.91 12.66 4.82
N GLU A 53 2.78 12.07 3.63
CA GLU A 53 1.79 11.03 3.35
C GLU A 53 2.04 9.77 4.18
N LYS A 54 3.32 9.41 4.38
CA LYS A 54 3.69 8.30 5.27
C LYS A 54 3.23 8.54 6.70
N ALA A 55 3.41 9.75 7.21
CA ALA A 55 2.97 10.12 8.55
C ALA A 55 1.45 10.06 8.70
N HIS A 56 0.71 10.52 7.69
CA HIS A 56 -0.75 10.45 7.67
C HIS A 56 -1.23 8.99 7.62
N ALA A 57 -0.63 8.17 6.78
CA ALA A 57 -0.96 6.75 6.68
C ALA A 57 -0.74 6.05 8.03
N TYR A 58 0.36 6.35 8.71
CA TYR A 58 0.66 5.80 10.03
C TYR A 58 -0.43 6.17 11.04
N MET A 59 -0.89 7.42 11.03
CA MET A 59 -1.94 7.88 11.90
C MET A 59 -3.23 7.07 11.71
N TRP A 60 -3.66 6.88 10.47
CA TRP A 60 -4.86 6.10 10.17
C TRP A 60 -4.70 4.62 10.52
N PHE A 61 -3.51 4.07 10.30
CA PHE A 61 -3.22 2.69 10.65
C PHE A 61 -3.35 2.46 12.16
N LYS A 62 -2.88 3.40 12.96
CA LYS A 62 -3.05 3.35 14.42
C LYS A 62 -4.52 3.43 14.82
N GLU A 63 -5.28 4.31 14.18
CA GLU A 63 -6.72 4.44 14.46
C GLU A 63 -7.51 3.17 14.11
N LEU A 64 -6.98 2.36 13.19
CA LEU A 64 -7.56 1.06 12.83
C LEU A 64 -7.22 -0.04 13.85
N ASP A 65 -6.41 0.25 14.86
CA ASP A 65 -5.95 -0.71 15.88
C ASP A 65 -5.23 -1.92 15.28
N GLN A 66 -4.53 -1.74 14.17
CA GLN A 66 -3.81 -2.82 13.47
C GLN A 66 -2.32 -2.85 13.78
N LEU A 67 -1.80 -1.85 14.47
CA LEU A 67 -0.41 -1.82 14.88
C LEU A 67 -0.29 -2.39 16.29
N GLY A 68 0.26 -3.58 16.38
CA GLY A 68 0.44 -4.29 17.63
C GLY A 68 1.88 -4.31 18.11
N ASP A 69 2.18 -5.21 19.04
CA ASP A 69 3.56 -5.45 19.46
C ASP A 69 4.32 -6.26 18.38
N THR A 70 5.60 -6.50 18.63
CA THR A 70 6.45 -7.19 17.64
C THR A 70 5.90 -8.55 17.24
N ALA A 71 5.44 -9.35 18.19
CA ALA A 71 4.89 -10.67 17.91
C ALA A 71 3.62 -10.59 17.08
N ALA A 72 2.71 -9.69 17.43
CA ALA A 72 1.47 -9.47 16.68
C ALA A 72 1.76 -8.97 15.26
N ASN A 73 2.70 -8.05 15.10
CA ASN A 73 3.06 -7.49 13.81
C ASN A 73 3.71 -8.55 12.90
N LEU A 74 4.56 -9.42 13.47
CA LEU A 74 5.16 -10.54 12.73
C LEU A 74 4.09 -11.49 12.21
N LEU A 75 3.12 -11.84 13.05
CA LEU A 75 2.03 -12.72 12.65
C LEU A 75 1.18 -12.08 11.55
N ALA A 76 0.81 -10.82 11.72
CA ALA A 76 0.02 -10.09 10.73
C ALA A 76 0.75 -10.01 9.38
N ALA A 77 2.07 -9.75 9.40
CA ALA A 77 2.88 -9.71 8.18
C ALA A 77 2.91 -11.08 7.50
N ALA A 78 3.14 -12.14 8.25
CA ALA A 78 3.18 -13.50 7.71
C ALA A 78 1.84 -13.91 7.09
N GLU A 79 0.74 -13.61 7.77
CA GLU A 79 -0.60 -13.92 7.25
C GLU A 79 -0.92 -13.12 5.99
N GLY A 80 -0.56 -11.83 5.96
CA GLY A 80 -0.75 -10.97 4.80
C GLY A 80 0.03 -11.47 3.58
N GLU A 81 1.31 -11.75 3.76
CA GLU A 81 2.16 -12.28 2.69
C GLU A 81 1.65 -13.63 2.18
N ASN A 82 1.26 -14.51 3.09
CA ASN A 82 0.72 -15.82 2.71
C ASN A 82 -0.56 -15.68 1.88
N HIS A 83 -1.47 -14.81 2.29
CA HIS A 83 -2.69 -14.53 1.54
C HIS A 83 -2.39 -14.00 0.14
N GLU A 84 -1.48 -13.02 0.03
CA GLU A 84 -1.08 -12.47 -1.26
C GLU A 84 -0.50 -13.54 -2.18
N TRP A 85 0.36 -14.39 -1.64
CA TRP A 85 1.05 -15.41 -2.43
C TRP A 85 0.13 -16.56 -2.85
N THR A 86 -0.71 -17.07 -1.94
CA THR A 86 -1.52 -18.26 -2.20
C THR A 86 -2.84 -17.97 -2.89
N ASP A 87 -3.47 -16.84 -2.57
CA ASP A 87 -4.83 -16.55 -3.01
C ASP A 87 -4.91 -15.35 -3.96
N MET A 88 -4.43 -14.20 -3.53
CA MET A 88 -4.63 -12.95 -4.24
C MET A 88 -3.96 -12.93 -5.61
N TYR A 89 -2.66 -13.14 -5.67
CA TYR A 89 -1.92 -13.07 -6.93
C TYR A 89 -2.21 -14.24 -7.86
N VAL A 90 -2.51 -15.41 -7.31
CA VAL A 90 -2.93 -16.57 -8.12
C VAL A 90 -4.22 -16.25 -8.87
N LYS A 91 -5.20 -15.70 -8.17
CA LYS A 91 -6.47 -15.31 -8.77
C LYS A 91 -6.30 -14.18 -9.78
N MET A 92 -5.52 -13.16 -9.43
CA MET A 92 -5.27 -12.02 -10.32
C MET A 92 -4.54 -12.44 -11.60
N ALA A 93 -3.56 -13.32 -11.49
CA ALA A 93 -2.85 -13.86 -12.64
C ALA A 93 -3.78 -14.63 -13.59
N GLN A 94 -4.69 -15.41 -13.02
CA GLN A 94 -5.69 -16.15 -13.79
C GLN A 94 -6.64 -15.21 -14.53
N GLU A 95 -7.11 -14.17 -13.86
CA GLU A 95 -7.96 -13.14 -14.46
C GLU A 95 -7.24 -12.40 -15.58
N ALA A 96 -5.96 -12.07 -15.37
CA ALA A 96 -5.14 -11.41 -16.39
C ALA A 96 -4.98 -12.28 -17.64
N GLU A 97 -4.82 -13.60 -17.47
CA GLU A 97 -4.76 -14.53 -18.59
C GLU A 97 -6.08 -14.57 -19.35
N GLU A 98 -7.19 -14.65 -18.63
CA GLU A 98 -8.53 -14.69 -19.24
C GLU A 98 -8.84 -13.41 -20.03
N GLU A 99 -8.33 -12.27 -19.56
CA GLU A 99 -8.54 -10.97 -20.22
C GLU A 99 -7.51 -10.66 -21.30
N GLY A 100 -6.54 -11.54 -21.54
CA GLY A 100 -5.56 -11.37 -22.61
C GLY A 100 -4.34 -10.53 -22.27
N PHE A 101 -3.90 -10.52 -21.00
CA PHE A 101 -2.74 -9.79 -20.53
C PHE A 101 -1.62 -10.73 -20.02
N PRO A 102 -0.94 -11.47 -20.93
CA PRO A 102 0.05 -12.48 -20.53
C PRO A 102 1.26 -11.90 -19.79
N GLU A 103 1.70 -10.70 -20.14
CA GLU A 103 2.84 -10.06 -19.46
C GLU A 103 2.48 -9.65 -18.03
N LYS A 104 1.27 -9.19 -17.80
CA LYS A 104 0.79 -8.83 -16.47
C LYS A 104 0.60 -10.08 -15.61
N LYS A 105 0.08 -11.16 -16.17
CA LYS A 105 0.01 -12.47 -15.52
C LYS A 105 1.38 -12.93 -15.03
N LYS A 106 2.38 -12.85 -15.91
CA LYS A 106 3.75 -13.26 -15.61
C LYS A 106 4.32 -12.48 -14.41
N LYS A 107 4.11 -11.17 -14.39
CA LYS A 107 4.55 -10.32 -13.29
C LYS A 107 3.83 -10.65 -11.97
N MET A 108 2.54 -10.91 -12.03
CA MET A 108 1.75 -11.28 -10.86
C MET A 108 2.22 -12.62 -10.26
N ARG A 109 2.60 -13.58 -11.09
CA ARG A 109 3.14 -14.86 -10.63
C ARG A 109 4.54 -14.74 -10.05
N GLY A 110 5.29 -13.72 -10.41
CA GLY A 110 6.66 -13.50 -9.94
C GLY A 110 6.78 -12.78 -8.59
N VAL A 111 5.66 -12.39 -8.01
CA VAL A 111 5.66 -11.69 -6.73
C VAL A 111 5.79 -12.63 -5.54
#